data_6a9f6f06cbbe43950c83bf7b728099bb
#
_entry.id   6a9f6f06cbbe43950c83bf7b728099bb
#
_cell.length_a   1.000
_cell.length_b   1.000
_cell.length_c   1.000
_cell.angle_alpha   90.00
_cell.angle_beta   90.00
_cell.angle_gamma   90.00
#
_symmetry.space_group_name_H-M   'P 1'
#
loop_
_entity.id
_entity.type
_entity.pdbx_description
1 polymer ?
#
loop_
_entity_poly.entity_id
_entity_poly.type
_entity_poly.pdbx_seq_one_letter_code
_entity_poly.pdbx_strand_id
1 'polypeptide(L)'
;ATRRCVEFLIGGSLLAAIFMYGKDFLPQWCTLIQDVLAENVWIVLVCGLFGSLIALLQESKGTFGFQKLVSKFCNTERKTLLTTFVMGILIFVDDYLNVLSIGVCMKGVCDKRKIPREALAYMLDATGAPVCVLLPFSTWAVFYASLFIDQASVKVLGFKTGIQAYIRAIPY
;
A
#
# COMPACT_ATOMS: atom_id res chain seq x y z
N ALA A 1 2.25 -12.30 18.85
CA ALA A 1 2.12 -10.96 18.30
C ALA A 1 0.64 -10.58 18.28
N THR A 2 0.29 -9.53 18.99
CA THR A 2 -1.08 -9.05 19.18
C THR A 2 -1.59 -8.49 17.85
N ARG A 3 -2.62 -9.12 17.25
CA ARG A 3 -3.30 -8.62 16.03
C ARG A 3 -4.20 -7.39 16.33
N ARG A 4 -3.75 -6.48 17.19
CA ARG A 4 -4.56 -5.36 17.74
C ARG A 4 -3.93 -4.00 17.41
N CYS A 5 -3.42 -3.84 16.18
CA CYS A 5 -2.74 -2.59 15.76
C CYS A 5 -3.65 -1.36 15.90
N VAL A 6 -4.94 -1.49 15.56
CA VAL A 6 -5.90 -0.38 15.59
C VAL A 6 -6.11 0.12 17.03
N GLU A 7 -6.25 -0.80 18.00
CA GLU A 7 -6.42 -0.45 19.41
C GLU A 7 -5.21 0.33 19.95
N PHE A 8 -3.98 -0.09 19.57
CA PHE A 8 -2.76 0.61 19.98
C PHE A 8 -2.61 1.98 19.31
N LEU A 9 -3.02 2.11 18.05
CA LEU A 9 -3.00 3.40 17.33
C LEU A 9 -4.00 4.38 17.95
N ILE A 10 -5.22 3.93 18.24
CA ILE A 10 -6.23 4.75 18.93
C ILE A 10 -5.74 5.13 20.33
N GLY A 11 -5.24 4.17 21.09
CA GLY A 11 -4.71 4.44 22.43
C GLY A 11 -3.52 5.40 22.41
N GLY A 12 -2.60 5.24 21.46
CA GLY A 12 -1.45 6.13 21.29
C GLY A 12 -1.84 7.55 20.90
N SER A 13 -2.80 7.71 19.97
CA SER A 13 -3.30 9.03 19.58
C SER A 13 -4.04 9.72 20.71
N LEU A 14 -4.80 8.98 21.51
CA LEU A 14 -5.51 9.50 22.67
C LEU A 14 -4.54 9.93 23.78
N LEU A 15 -3.50 9.14 24.05
CA LEU A 15 -2.43 9.53 24.98
C LEU A 15 -1.71 10.79 24.51
N ALA A 16 -1.38 10.89 23.22
CA ALA A 16 -0.78 12.09 22.66
C ALA A 16 -1.67 13.34 22.84
N ALA A 17 -2.99 13.19 22.64
CA ALA A 17 -3.94 14.27 22.84
C ALA A 17 -4.00 14.69 24.32
N ILE A 18 -3.94 13.75 25.27
CA ILE A 18 -3.89 14.05 26.72
C ILE A 18 -2.64 14.89 27.06
N PHE A 19 -1.47 14.52 26.51
CA PHE A 19 -0.24 15.27 26.74
C PHE A 19 -0.25 16.65 26.10
N MET A 20 -0.90 16.83 24.94
CA MET A 20 -0.94 18.10 24.22
C MET A 20 -2.00 19.07 24.75
N TYR A 21 -3.20 18.58 25.07
CA TYR A 21 -4.38 19.41 25.36
C TYR A 21 -4.85 19.34 26.81
N GLY A 22 -4.24 18.50 27.65
CA GLY A 22 -4.56 18.41 29.06
C GLY A 22 -6.03 18.09 29.31
N LYS A 23 -6.77 19.04 29.99
CA LYS A 23 -8.18 18.82 30.34
C LYS A 23 -9.14 18.79 29.15
N ASP A 24 -8.80 19.45 28.04
CA ASP A 24 -9.64 19.56 26.86
C ASP A 24 -9.27 18.53 25.78
N PHE A 25 -8.56 17.46 26.16
CA PHE A 25 -8.07 16.46 25.22
C PHE A 25 -9.18 15.77 24.41
N LEU A 26 -10.33 15.50 25.02
CA LEU A 26 -11.39 14.72 24.38
C LEU A 26 -12.06 15.45 23.21
N PRO A 27 -12.58 16.71 23.38
CA PRO A 27 -13.14 17.45 22.27
C PRO A 27 -12.11 17.74 21.18
N GLN A 28 -10.87 18.08 21.55
CA GLN A 28 -9.82 18.36 20.59
C GLN A 28 -9.43 17.09 19.81
N TRP A 29 -9.35 15.94 20.46
CA TRP A 29 -9.09 14.66 19.79
C TRP A 29 -10.20 14.28 18.81
N CYS A 30 -11.49 14.48 19.20
CA CYS A 30 -12.63 14.25 18.32
C CYS A 30 -12.60 15.16 17.08
N THR A 31 -12.30 16.44 17.26
CA THR A 31 -12.18 17.40 16.15
C THR A 31 -11.04 16.99 15.21
N LEU A 32 -9.88 16.67 15.76
CA LEU A 32 -8.71 16.23 14.99
C LEU A 32 -9.03 14.97 14.16
N ILE A 33 -9.74 14.00 14.73
CA ILE A 33 -10.16 12.82 13.96
C ILE A 33 -11.13 13.19 12.85
N GLN A 34 -12.10 14.09 13.11
CA GLN A 34 -13.05 14.54 12.10
C GLN A 34 -12.33 15.24 10.93
N ASP A 35 -11.39 16.12 11.23
CA ASP A 35 -10.61 16.85 10.23
C ASP A 35 -9.76 15.88 9.37
N VAL A 36 -9.01 14.99 10.04
CA VAL A 36 -8.18 13.99 9.34
C VAL A 36 -9.03 13.05 8.48
N LEU A 37 -10.20 12.62 8.96
CA LEU A 37 -11.11 11.78 8.17
C LEU A 37 -11.68 12.55 6.97
N ALA A 38 -12.07 13.81 7.15
CA ALA A 38 -12.59 14.63 6.07
C ALA A 38 -11.57 14.87 4.96
N GLU A 39 -10.32 15.17 5.33
CA GLU A 39 -9.23 15.36 4.39
C GLU A 39 -8.83 14.08 3.63
N ASN A 40 -8.96 12.92 4.28
CA ASN A 40 -8.50 11.63 3.75
C ASN A 40 -9.63 10.69 3.32
N VAL A 41 -10.86 11.17 3.20
CA VAL A 41 -12.02 10.35 2.79
C VAL A 41 -11.80 9.68 1.43
N TRP A 42 -11.04 10.29 0.54
CA TRP A 42 -10.69 9.76 -0.75
C TRP A 42 -9.92 8.43 -0.66
N ILE A 43 -9.07 8.23 0.37
CA ILE A 43 -8.34 6.98 0.59
C ILE A 43 -9.32 5.84 0.88
N VAL A 44 -10.34 6.10 1.71
CA VAL A 44 -11.38 5.11 2.03
C VAL A 44 -12.16 4.71 0.78
N LEU A 45 -12.51 5.71 -0.07
CA LEU A 45 -13.19 5.46 -1.34
C LEU A 45 -12.33 4.64 -2.29
N VAL A 46 -11.05 4.98 -2.45
CA VAL A 46 -10.11 4.26 -3.33
C VAL A 46 -9.92 2.83 -2.85
N CYS A 47 -9.71 2.60 -1.56
CA CYS A 47 -9.62 1.25 -0.99
C CYS A 47 -10.90 0.43 -1.22
N GLY A 48 -12.08 1.04 -1.03
CA GLY A 48 -13.36 0.40 -1.30
C GLY A 48 -13.55 0.03 -2.78
N LEU A 49 -13.17 0.93 -3.69
CA LEU A 49 -13.21 0.69 -5.14
C LEU A 49 -12.25 -0.44 -5.56
N PHE A 50 -11.03 -0.47 -5.02
CA PHE A 50 -10.09 -1.58 -5.27
C PHE A 50 -10.63 -2.91 -4.75
N GLY A 51 -11.21 -2.93 -3.55
CA GLY A 51 -11.86 -4.13 -3.03
C GLY A 51 -13.00 -4.62 -3.94
N SER A 52 -13.82 -3.72 -4.43
CA SER A 52 -14.90 -4.02 -5.37
C SER A 52 -14.37 -4.53 -6.71
N LEU A 53 -13.32 -3.91 -7.25
CA LEU A 53 -12.67 -4.35 -8.49
C LEU A 53 -12.13 -5.78 -8.36
N ILE A 54 -11.48 -6.09 -7.24
CA ILE A 54 -10.94 -7.43 -6.98
C ILE A 54 -12.06 -8.45 -6.84
N ALA A 55 -13.17 -8.11 -6.15
CA ALA A 55 -14.34 -8.96 -6.04
C ALA A 55 -14.93 -9.27 -7.43
N LEU A 56 -15.07 -8.26 -8.29
CA LEU A 56 -15.53 -8.42 -9.68
C LEU A 56 -14.57 -9.30 -10.50
N LEU A 57 -13.26 -9.14 -10.34
CA LEU A 57 -12.27 -9.98 -11.02
C LEU A 57 -12.36 -11.45 -10.57
N GLN A 58 -12.68 -11.70 -9.32
CA GLN A 58 -12.91 -13.07 -8.80
C GLN A 58 -14.21 -13.65 -9.33
N GLU A 59 -15.30 -12.90 -9.27
CA GLU A 59 -16.63 -13.31 -9.72
C GLU A 59 -16.66 -13.61 -11.22
N SER A 60 -16.05 -12.75 -12.03
CA SER A 60 -15.94 -12.91 -13.50
C SER A 60 -15.02 -14.05 -13.92
N LYS A 61 -14.40 -14.78 -12.97
CA LYS A 61 -13.38 -15.80 -13.24
C LYS A 61 -12.19 -15.28 -14.06
N GLY A 62 -11.99 -13.97 -14.14
CA GLY A 62 -10.85 -13.33 -14.82
C GLY A 62 -9.51 -13.80 -14.27
N THR A 63 -9.46 -14.10 -12.97
CA THR A 63 -8.27 -14.69 -12.32
C THR A 63 -7.86 -16.03 -12.91
N PHE A 64 -8.79 -16.87 -13.37
CA PHE A 64 -8.47 -18.15 -14.01
C PHE A 64 -7.84 -17.97 -15.40
N GLY A 65 -8.37 -17.02 -16.20
CA GLY A 65 -7.79 -16.67 -17.49
C GLY A 65 -6.35 -16.18 -17.33
N PHE A 66 -6.15 -15.30 -16.36
CA PHE A 66 -4.83 -14.79 -16.02
C PHE A 66 -3.88 -15.88 -15.52
N GLN A 67 -4.33 -16.77 -14.61
CA GLN A 67 -3.55 -17.92 -14.15
C GLN A 67 -3.13 -18.83 -15.31
N LYS A 68 -4.00 -19.05 -16.30
CA LYS A 68 -3.69 -19.86 -17.49
C LYS A 68 -2.60 -19.22 -18.36
N LEU A 69 -2.61 -17.90 -18.50
CA LEU A 69 -1.57 -17.16 -19.23
C LEU A 69 -0.23 -17.23 -18.48
N VAL A 70 -0.22 -16.91 -17.21
CA VAL A 70 0.99 -16.88 -16.39
C VAL A 70 1.57 -18.28 -16.17
N SER A 71 0.74 -19.31 -16.07
CA SER A 71 1.19 -20.70 -15.89
C SER A 71 2.09 -21.20 -17.01
N LYS A 72 2.00 -20.60 -18.22
CA LYS A 72 2.91 -20.92 -19.34
C LYS A 72 4.36 -20.53 -19.03
N PHE A 73 4.57 -19.49 -18.24
CA PHE A 73 5.89 -19.02 -17.81
C PHE A 73 6.36 -19.67 -16.51
N CYS A 74 5.44 -20.17 -15.70
CA CYS A 74 5.68 -20.74 -14.37
C CYS A 74 5.94 -22.25 -14.42
N ASN A 75 6.98 -22.67 -15.18
CA ASN A 75 7.31 -24.10 -15.35
C ASN A 75 8.07 -24.69 -14.16
N THR A 76 8.77 -23.89 -13.39
CA THR A 76 9.54 -24.29 -12.20
C THR A 76 9.21 -23.36 -11.02
N GLU A 77 9.54 -23.79 -9.80
CA GLU A 77 9.38 -22.99 -8.59
C GLU A 77 10.08 -21.62 -8.73
N ARG A 78 11.34 -21.60 -9.13
CA ARG A 78 12.13 -20.38 -9.32
C ARG A 78 11.50 -19.44 -10.36
N LYS A 79 11.03 -19.98 -11.48
CA LYS A 79 10.34 -19.17 -12.51
C LYS A 79 9.03 -18.61 -11.99
N THR A 80 8.29 -19.37 -11.18
CA THR A 80 7.05 -18.89 -10.56
C THR A 80 7.30 -17.72 -9.62
N LEU A 81 8.28 -17.84 -8.74
CA LEU A 81 8.67 -16.74 -7.83
C LEU A 81 9.19 -15.52 -8.60
N LEU A 82 10.03 -15.74 -9.62
CA LEU A 82 10.52 -14.65 -10.47
C LEU A 82 9.38 -13.94 -11.21
N THR A 83 8.42 -14.71 -11.74
CA THR A 83 7.23 -14.14 -12.38
C THR A 83 6.41 -13.32 -11.40
N THR A 84 6.22 -13.81 -10.17
CA THR A 84 5.53 -13.07 -9.11
C THR A 84 6.26 -11.76 -8.79
N PHE A 85 7.58 -11.80 -8.69
CA PHE A 85 8.42 -10.62 -8.48
C PHE A 85 8.28 -9.58 -9.60
N VAL A 86 8.41 -10.01 -10.85
CA VAL A 86 8.27 -9.13 -12.02
C VAL A 86 6.86 -8.50 -12.07
N MET A 87 5.83 -9.28 -11.75
CA MET A 87 4.46 -8.75 -11.66
C MET A 87 4.32 -7.71 -10.54
N GLY A 88 4.98 -7.96 -9.39
CA GLY A 88 5.01 -7.00 -8.30
C GLY A 88 5.62 -5.66 -8.70
N ILE A 89 6.64 -5.68 -9.57
CA ILE A 89 7.21 -4.46 -10.12
C ILE A 89 6.28 -3.81 -11.16
N LEU A 90 5.59 -4.58 -11.99
CA LEU A 90 4.72 -4.03 -13.05
C LEU A 90 3.44 -3.39 -12.50
N ILE A 91 2.88 -3.92 -11.39
CA ILE A 91 1.68 -3.38 -10.75
C ILE A 91 2.10 -2.45 -9.59
N PHE A 92 2.80 -1.38 -9.90
CA PHE A 92 3.39 -0.47 -8.91
C PHE A 92 2.48 0.70 -8.51
N VAL A 93 1.30 0.82 -9.08
CA VAL A 93 0.43 1.99 -8.91
C VAL A 93 0.00 2.16 -7.46
N ASP A 94 -0.35 1.04 -6.82
CA ASP A 94 -0.81 0.99 -5.44
C ASP A 94 -0.43 -0.35 -4.80
N ASP A 95 0.02 -0.33 -3.55
CA ASP A 95 0.48 -1.52 -2.83
C ASP A 95 -0.65 -2.49 -2.49
N TYR A 96 -1.84 -2.01 -2.11
CA TYR A 96 -3.00 -2.87 -1.86
C TYR A 96 -3.46 -3.56 -3.14
N LEU A 97 -3.56 -2.80 -4.23
CA LEU A 97 -3.91 -3.36 -5.54
C LEU A 97 -2.88 -4.41 -5.96
N ASN A 98 -1.59 -4.15 -5.77
CA ASN A 98 -0.49 -5.06 -6.05
C ASN A 98 -0.65 -6.37 -5.28
N VAL A 99 -0.61 -6.30 -3.95
CA VAL A 99 -0.63 -7.48 -3.08
C VAL A 99 -1.89 -8.31 -3.27
N LEU A 100 -3.07 -7.68 -3.33
CA LEU A 100 -4.34 -8.39 -3.45
C LEU A 100 -4.51 -9.01 -4.84
N SER A 101 -4.21 -8.27 -5.92
CA SER A 101 -4.38 -8.77 -7.29
C SER A 101 -3.42 -9.91 -7.59
N ILE A 102 -2.14 -9.73 -7.30
CA ILE A 102 -1.13 -10.77 -7.55
C ILE A 102 -1.34 -11.95 -6.61
N GLY A 103 -1.68 -11.70 -5.34
CA GLY A 103 -1.95 -12.75 -4.36
C GLY A 103 -3.06 -13.67 -4.80
N VAL A 104 -4.19 -13.14 -5.27
CA VAL A 104 -5.31 -13.93 -5.78
C VAL A 104 -4.93 -14.68 -7.06
N CYS A 105 -4.22 -14.01 -7.99
CA CYS A 105 -3.82 -14.60 -9.27
C CYS A 105 -2.78 -15.70 -9.11
N MET A 106 -1.76 -15.47 -8.28
CA MET A 106 -0.62 -16.41 -8.13
C MET A 106 -0.87 -17.57 -7.17
N LYS A 107 -1.83 -17.42 -6.25
CA LYS A 107 -2.16 -18.48 -5.26
C LYS A 107 -2.35 -19.84 -5.90
N GLY A 108 -3.22 -19.95 -6.92
CA GLY A 108 -3.48 -21.22 -7.59
C GLY A 108 -2.29 -21.77 -8.40
N VAL A 109 -1.40 -20.89 -8.88
CA VAL A 109 -0.17 -21.30 -9.58
C VAL A 109 0.86 -21.83 -8.58
N CYS A 110 1.01 -21.17 -7.43
CA CYS A 110 1.91 -21.59 -6.35
C CYS A 110 1.45 -22.93 -5.75
N ASP A 111 0.15 -23.10 -5.48
CA ASP A 111 -0.40 -24.37 -4.97
C ASP A 111 -0.10 -25.55 -5.92
N LYS A 112 -0.26 -25.36 -7.25
CA LYS A 112 0.10 -26.36 -8.26
C LYS A 112 1.59 -26.72 -8.28
N ARG A 113 2.45 -25.78 -7.94
CA ARG A 113 3.92 -25.94 -7.90
C ARG A 113 4.45 -26.32 -6.52
N LYS A 114 3.55 -26.57 -5.54
CA LYS A 114 3.90 -26.89 -4.14
C LYS A 114 4.78 -25.82 -3.48
N ILE A 115 4.63 -24.56 -3.90
CA ILE A 115 5.32 -23.43 -3.29
C ILE A 115 4.56 -23.05 -2.01
N PRO A 116 5.25 -22.94 -0.86
CA PRO A 116 4.63 -22.52 0.40
C PRO A 116 3.96 -21.15 0.26
N ARG A 117 2.81 -20.99 0.90
CA ARG A 117 2.07 -19.70 0.88
C ARG A 117 2.83 -18.58 1.56
N GLU A 118 3.69 -18.93 2.51
CA GLU A 118 4.59 -18.03 3.20
C GLU A 118 5.61 -17.42 2.22
N ALA A 119 6.14 -18.22 1.29
CA ALA A 119 7.05 -17.73 0.25
C ALA A 119 6.33 -16.76 -0.71
N LEU A 120 5.08 -17.05 -1.09
CA LEU A 120 4.27 -16.12 -1.87
C LEU A 120 4.01 -14.82 -1.09
N ALA A 121 3.61 -14.93 0.18
CA ALA A 121 3.35 -13.77 1.03
C ALA A 121 4.61 -12.89 1.18
N TYR A 122 5.77 -13.51 1.39
CA TYR A 122 7.05 -12.80 1.46
C TYR A 122 7.36 -12.05 0.16
N MET A 123 7.15 -12.69 -1.00
CA MET A 123 7.40 -12.03 -2.29
C MET A 123 6.47 -10.84 -2.51
N LEU A 124 5.20 -10.96 -2.14
CA LEU A 124 4.22 -9.88 -2.26
C LEU A 124 4.56 -8.71 -1.34
N ASP A 125 4.96 -8.99 -0.11
CA ASP A 125 5.35 -7.99 0.88
C ASP A 125 6.64 -7.27 0.44
N ALA A 126 7.62 -8.02 -0.05
CA ALA A 126 8.90 -7.48 -0.52
C ALA A 126 8.79 -6.64 -1.81
N THR A 127 7.75 -6.82 -2.62
CA THR A 127 7.56 -6.09 -3.89
C THR A 127 6.43 -5.08 -3.84
N GLY A 128 5.40 -5.28 -3.03
CA GLY A 128 4.25 -4.41 -2.97
C GLY A 128 4.62 -3.00 -2.51
N ALA A 129 4.74 -2.81 -1.21
CA ALA A 129 5.01 -1.51 -0.63
C ALA A 129 6.37 -0.90 -1.05
N PRO A 130 7.52 -1.65 -1.02
CA PRO A 130 8.81 -1.05 -1.38
C PRO A 130 8.87 -0.52 -2.80
N VAL A 131 8.31 -1.25 -3.77
CA VAL A 131 8.31 -0.82 -5.18
C VAL A 131 7.40 0.39 -5.37
N CYS A 132 6.21 0.39 -4.74
CA CYS A 132 5.29 1.52 -4.82
C CYS A 132 5.87 2.79 -4.21
N VAL A 133 6.62 2.68 -3.11
CA VAL A 133 7.28 3.82 -2.48
C VAL A 133 8.48 4.32 -3.31
N LEU A 134 9.24 3.44 -3.94
CA LEU A 134 10.40 3.86 -4.76
C LEU A 134 10.01 4.54 -6.07
N LEU A 135 8.83 4.25 -6.62
CA LEU A 135 8.42 4.78 -7.91
C LEU A 135 7.66 6.11 -7.76
N PRO A 136 8.09 7.19 -8.45
CA PRO A 136 7.52 8.53 -8.27
C PRO A 136 6.12 8.73 -8.87
N PHE A 137 5.52 7.68 -9.41
CA PHE A 137 4.20 7.69 -10.06
C PHE A 137 3.15 6.83 -9.33
N SER A 138 3.41 6.48 -8.07
CA SER A 138 2.52 5.69 -7.23
C SER A 138 1.60 6.57 -6.37
N THR A 139 0.57 5.96 -5.74
CA THR A 139 -0.26 6.62 -4.74
C THR A 139 0.55 7.14 -3.55
N TRP A 140 1.58 6.40 -3.15
CA TRP A 140 2.51 6.79 -2.10
C TRP A 140 3.34 8.03 -2.45
N ALA A 141 3.80 8.13 -3.71
CA ALA A 141 4.54 9.31 -4.17
C ALA A 141 3.69 10.59 -4.07
N VAL A 142 2.41 10.51 -4.42
CA VAL A 142 1.46 11.62 -4.31
C VAL A 142 1.24 11.99 -2.84
N PHE A 143 1.07 11.00 -1.97
CA PHE A 143 0.90 11.21 -0.54
C PHE A 143 2.13 11.89 0.09
N TYR A 144 3.33 11.37 -0.11
CA TYR A 144 4.56 12.00 0.42
C TYR A 144 4.82 13.38 -0.18
N ALA A 145 4.52 13.57 -1.47
CA ALA A 145 4.65 14.88 -2.09
C ALA A 145 3.75 15.93 -1.44
N SER A 146 2.54 15.54 -1.02
CA SER A 146 1.63 16.43 -0.29
C SER A 146 2.18 16.81 1.09
N LEU A 147 2.81 15.87 1.79
CA LEU A 147 3.42 16.14 3.08
C LEU A 147 4.64 17.07 2.98
N PHE A 148 5.42 16.95 1.88
CA PHE A 148 6.63 17.75 1.71
C PHE A 148 6.35 19.20 1.32
N ILE A 149 5.26 19.48 0.59
CA ILE A 149 4.99 20.83 0.04
C ILE A 149 4.83 21.90 1.12
N ASP A 150 4.32 21.52 2.29
CA ASP A 150 4.05 22.43 3.40
C ASP A 150 5.23 22.60 4.37
N GLN A 151 6.27 21.79 4.21
CA GLN A 151 7.44 21.86 5.09
C GLN A 151 8.29 23.09 4.79
N ALA A 152 8.56 23.90 5.81
CA ALA A 152 9.40 25.09 5.70
C ALA A 152 10.79 24.76 5.15
N SER A 153 11.37 23.64 5.57
CA SER A 153 12.70 23.15 5.11
C SER A 153 12.73 22.91 3.60
N VAL A 154 11.66 22.39 3.02
CA VAL A 154 11.54 22.11 1.58
C VAL A 154 11.48 23.41 0.77
N LYS A 155 10.78 24.42 1.32
CA LYS A 155 10.70 25.76 0.71
C LYS A 155 12.08 26.47 0.72
N VAL A 156 12.84 26.33 1.81
CA VAL A 156 14.21 26.90 1.93
C VAL A 156 15.18 26.24 0.93
N LEU A 157 15.03 24.93 0.65
CA LEU A 157 15.83 24.22 -0.33
C LEU A 157 15.50 24.56 -1.80
N GLY A 158 14.51 25.42 -2.04
CA GLY A 158 14.15 25.91 -3.37
C GLY A 158 13.37 24.93 -4.23
N PHE A 159 12.78 23.88 -3.66
CA PHE A 159 11.91 22.97 -4.40
C PHE A 159 10.56 23.63 -4.68
N LYS A 160 10.15 23.60 -5.94
CA LYS A 160 8.88 24.20 -6.39
C LYS A 160 7.67 23.30 -6.16
N THR A 161 7.89 21.98 -6.12
CA THR A 161 6.83 20.99 -5.95
C THR A 161 7.24 19.89 -4.96
N GLY A 162 6.27 19.35 -4.24
CA GLY A 162 6.51 18.23 -3.31
C GLY A 162 7.08 17.00 -4.00
N ILE A 163 6.69 16.74 -5.27
CA ILE A 163 7.23 15.62 -6.06
C ILE A 163 8.73 15.80 -6.33
N GLN A 164 9.20 17.01 -6.59
CA GLN A 164 10.66 17.25 -6.76
C GLN A 164 11.42 16.93 -5.47
N ALA A 165 10.89 17.34 -4.32
CA ALA A 165 11.48 17.01 -3.03
C ALA A 165 11.48 15.49 -2.79
N TYR A 166 10.39 14.81 -3.11
CA TYR A 166 10.27 13.37 -2.99
C TYR A 166 11.30 12.62 -3.85
N ILE A 167 11.36 12.92 -5.15
CA ILE A 167 12.34 12.27 -6.07
C ILE A 167 13.77 12.50 -5.57
N ARG A 168 14.06 13.66 -5.01
CA ARG A 168 15.38 13.96 -4.48
C ARG A 168 15.69 13.22 -3.18
N ALA A 169 14.67 12.84 -2.42
CA ALA A 169 14.80 12.07 -1.18
C ALA A 169 14.99 10.56 -1.40
N ILE A 170 14.51 10.00 -2.53
CA ILE A 170 14.58 8.55 -2.82
C ILE A 170 16.00 7.95 -2.69
N PRO A 171 17.10 8.61 -3.12
CA PRO A 171 18.45 8.04 -3.03
C PRO A 171 19.04 7.98 -1.61
N TYR A 172 18.40 8.60 -0.62
CA TYR A 172 18.85 8.69 0.77
C TYR A 172 18.01 7.84 1.72
#